data_026ac9b42dc52f621fdfe77d467feec5
#
_entry.id   026ac9b42dc52f621fdfe77d467feec5
#
_cell.length_a   1.000
_cell.length_b   1.000
_cell.length_c   1.000
_cell.angle_alpha   90.00
_cell.angle_beta   90.00
_cell.angle_gamma   90.00
#
_symmetry.space_group_name_H-M   'P 1'
#
loop_
_entity.id
_entity.type
_entity.pdbx_description
1 polymer ?
#
loop_
_entity_poly.entity_id
_entity_poly.type
_entity_poly.pdbx_seq_one_letter_code
_entity_poly.pdbx_strand_id
1 'polypeptide(L)'
;MAVKYVFVTGGVVSGLGKGITAASLGRLLKMRGYKVTSQKFDPYINIDPGTMNPIQHGEVFVTDDGAETDLDLGHYERFIDESLNKNSNVTTGKVYWSILQKERHGDFGGHTVQVVPHITNEIKDRFYRNPDAKDTEVAIIEIGGTVGDIESQPFLEAIRQFQHEVGPKNCIMIHVTLIPYLKASGEIKTKPTQASVKNLQGMGIQPDILVCRSDLHLDQGIKDKIALFCNVPGRNVIQNLDVDVLYEVPLAMEKEHLADVVCECLDMECPPPAEQAWLEWTSMIDAWKHPEKNVRVALVGKYVSLHDAYISVVEALKHAGVANKAEVEIKWVDSELVTEENVAEILGDIDGILVPGGFGDRGIEGMITSINYARTHKVPYLGLCLGMQLTIVEFARNVLGYSDAHSSEFNPNSFHQVIHIMPNQHDVTDLGGTLRLGSYPCVLAKDSKSYQLYGTEYIHERHRHRYEVNNDYRQALTDNGMELVGLSPDGHIVEMIEIPEHPWFIGTQAHPEFKSRPNKPHPLFKGFVAAALEHMDK
;
A
#
# COMPACT_ATOMS: atom_id res chain seq x y z
N MET A 1 23.16 -17.86 -8.80
CA MET A 1 22.86 -18.76 -7.65
C MET A 1 21.41 -19.21 -7.78
N ALA A 2 21.01 -20.31 -7.11
CA ALA A 2 19.59 -20.66 -7.04
C ALA A 2 18.87 -19.63 -6.16
N VAL A 3 17.62 -19.29 -6.51
CA VAL A 3 16.79 -18.38 -5.70
C VAL A 3 16.55 -19.00 -4.32
N LYS A 4 16.66 -18.22 -3.27
CA LYS A 4 16.35 -18.57 -1.90
C LYS A 4 14.92 -18.12 -1.54
N TYR A 5 14.16 -18.97 -0.90
CA TYR A 5 12.75 -18.73 -0.57
C TYR A 5 12.57 -18.64 0.95
N VAL A 6 11.91 -17.57 1.38
CA VAL A 6 11.54 -17.34 2.78
C VAL A 6 10.03 -17.23 2.85
N PHE A 7 9.39 -18.25 3.42
CA PHE A 7 7.95 -18.19 3.68
C PHE A 7 7.67 -17.58 5.04
N VAL A 8 6.73 -16.64 5.09
CA VAL A 8 6.29 -15.99 6.33
C VAL A 8 4.84 -16.35 6.58
N THR A 9 4.60 -17.07 7.67
CA THR A 9 3.25 -17.44 8.13
C THR A 9 2.97 -16.82 9.49
N GLY A 10 1.71 -16.85 9.92
CA GLY A 10 1.36 -16.38 11.25
C GLY A 10 0.29 -17.21 11.91
N GLY A 11 0.25 -17.15 13.21
CA GLY A 11 -0.74 -17.84 14.00
C GLY A 11 -1.13 -17.06 15.24
N VAL A 12 -2.08 -17.61 16.01
CA VAL A 12 -2.72 -17.05 17.20
C VAL A 12 -3.84 -16.07 16.84
N VAL A 13 -3.54 -14.93 16.17
CA VAL A 13 -4.53 -13.93 15.74
C VAL A 13 -4.11 -13.30 14.39
N SER A 14 -5.04 -12.64 13.72
CA SER A 14 -4.75 -11.76 12.58
C SER A 14 -4.08 -10.45 13.05
N GLY A 15 -3.49 -9.67 12.12
CA GLY A 15 -2.90 -8.38 12.46
C GLY A 15 -1.59 -8.43 13.25
N LEU A 16 -0.89 -9.58 13.28
CA LEU A 16 0.39 -9.76 13.98
C LEU A 16 1.57 -9.03 13.34
N GLY A 17 1.41 -8.43 12.16
CA GLY A 17 2.49 -7.79 11.43
C GLY A 17 3.37 -8.76 10.64
N LYS A 18 2.78 -9.81 10.06
CA LYS A 18 3.47 -10.69 9.08
C LYS A 18 4.07 -9.88 7.94
N GLY A 19 3.26 -9.00 7.32
CA GLY A 19 3.67 -8.13 6.23
C GLY A 19 4.83 -7.22 6.61
N ILE A 20 4.76 -6.62 7.80
CA ILE A 20 5.85 -5.78 8.32
C ILE A 20 7.12 -6.58 8.62
N THR A 21 6.96 -7.82 9.12
CA THR A 21 8.11 -8.74 9.33
C THR A 21 8.77 -9.09 7.99
N ALA A 22 7.97 -9.45 6.98
CA ALA A 22 8.44 -9.76 5.63
C ALA A 22 9.14 -8.55 4.97
N ALA A 23 8.51 -7.37 5.05
CA ALA A 23 9.03 -6.11 4.52
C ALA A 23 10.35 -5.70 5.22
N SER A 24 10.41 -5.83 6.56
CA SER A 24 11.59 -5.52 7.35
C SER A 24 12.77 -6.43 7.02
N LEU A 25 12.52 -7.74 6.90
CA LEU A 25 13.55 -8.69 6.45
C LEU A 25 14.03 -8.32 5.04
N GLY A 26 13.10 -8.01 4.13
CA GLY A 26 13.44 -7.58 2.77
C GLY A 26 14.35 -6.35 2.77
N ARG A 27 14.06 -5.35 3.63
CA ARG A 27 14.90 -4.16 3.79
C ARG A 27 16.29 -4.52 4.31
N LEU A 28 16.40 -5.37 5.34
CA LEU A 28 17.67 -5.79 5.91
C LEU A 28 18.56 -6.54 4.90
N LEU A 29 17.96 -7.42 4.10
CA LEU A 29 18.69 -8.16 3.05
C LEU A 29 19.10 -7.21 1.90
N LYS A 30 18.23 -6.27 1.51
CA LYS A 30 18.57 -5.26 0.49
C LYS A 30 19.73 -4.36 0.95
N MET A 31 19.77 -3.95 2.21
CA MET A 31 20.89 -3.18 2.78
C MET A 31 22.21 -3.95 2.72
N ARG A 32 22.16 -5.29 2.64
CA ARG A 32 23.31 -6.19 2.49
C ARG A 32 23.68 -6.47 1.04
N GLY A 33 22.98 -5.85 0.09
CA GLY A 33 23.25 -5.96 -1.35
C GLY A 33 22.51 -7.09 -2.07
N TYR A 34 21.60 -7.82 -1.38
CA TYR A 34 20.78 -8.86 -2.01
C TYR A 34 19.66 -8.26 -2.85
N LYS A 35 19.38 -8.90 -3.99
CA LYS A 35 18.19 -8.60 -4.82
C LYS A 35 16.99 -9.36 -4.28
N VAL A 36 16.08 -8.61 -3.65
CA VAL A 36 14.93 -9.15 -2.93
C VAL A 36 13.64 -8.84 -3.67
N THR A 37 12.73 -9.79 -3.72
CA THR A 37 11.34 -9.55 -4.12
C THR A 37 10.38 -10.12 -3.09
N SER A 38 9.14 -9.59 -3.07
CA SER A 38 8.10 -10.04 -2.15
C SER A 38 6.86 -10.49 -2.89
N GLN A 39 6.16 -11.49 -2.33
CA GLN A 39 4.86 -11.97 -2.79
C GLN A 39 3.91 -12.11 -1.60
N LYS A 40 2.63 -11.83 -1.84
CA LYS A 40 1.52 -12.04 -0.91
C LYS A 40 0.59 -13.10 -1.46
N PHE A 41 0.25 -14.08 -0.64
CA PHE A 41 -0.76 -15.09 -0.92
C PHE A 41 -1.93 -14.94 0.02
N ASP A 42 -3.09 -14.56 -0.51
CA ASP A 42 -4.30 -14.28 0.24
C ASP A 42 -5.32 -15.42 0.14
N PRO A 43 -5.82 -15.93 1.26
CA PRO A 43 -6.71 -17.11 1.25
C PRO A 43 -8.16 -16.82 0.88
N TYR A 44 -8.55 -15.57 0.61
CA TYR A 44 -9.91 -15.26 0.19
C TYR A 44 -10.19 -15.66 -1.27
N ILE A 45 -11.50 -15.87 -1.57
CA ILE A 45 -11.99 -16.36 -2.88
C ILE A 45 -12.07 -15.26 -3.94
N ASN A 46 -12.02 -13.99 -3.59
CA ASN A 46 -12.00 -12.92 -4.57
C ASN A 46 -10.81 -13.07 -5.52
N ILE A 47 -11.01 -12.76 -6.80
CA ILE A 47 -9.92 -12.81 -7.79
C ILE A 47 -8.87 -11.75 -7.46
N ASP A 48 -9.32 -10.55 -7.10
CA ASP A 48 -8.50 -9.46 -6.61
C ASP A 48 -9.34 -8.58 -5.64
N PRO A 49 -8.74 -7.62 -4.94
CA PRO A 49 -9.47 -6.73 -4.03
C PRO A 49 -10.18 -5.57 -4.73
N GLY A 50 -10.12 -5.44 -6.06
CA GLY A 50 -10.62 -4.28 -6.80
C GLY A 50 -12.11 -3.96 -6.60
N THR A 51 -12.93 -4.98 -6.31
CA THR A 51 -14.37 -4.83 -6.02
C THR A 51 -14.70 -4.86 -4.53
N MET A 52 -13.70 -5.00 -3.66
CA MET A 52 -13.92 -5.05 -2.22
C MET A 52 -14.22 -3.67 -1.64
N ASN A 53 -14.99 -3.65 -0.56
CA ASN A 53 -15.28 -2.42 0.17
C ASN A 53 -14.05 -1.96 0.98
N PRO A 54 -13.50 -0.75 0.73
CA PRO A 54 -12.34 -0.25 1.46
C PRO A 54 -12.54 -0.16 2.98
N ILE A 55 -13.77 0.01 3.46
CA ILE A 55 -14.08 0.04 4.90
C ILE A 55 -13.93 -1.35 5.55
N GLN A 56 -13.97 -2.43 4.77
CA GLN A 56 -13.80 -3.80 5.27
C GLN A 56 -12.39 -4.35 5.09
N HIS A 57 -11.74 -4.00 3.97
CA HIS A 57 -10.46 -4.58 3.57
C HIS A 57 -9.28 -3.60 3.59
N GLY A 58 -9.55 -2.32 3.78
CA GLY A 58 -8.53 -1.30 3.63
C GLY A 58 -8.33 -0.88 2.17
N GLU A 59 -7.20 -0.26 1.90
CA GLU A 59 -6.83 0.26 0.59
C GLU A 59 -6.64 -0.83 -0.46
N VAL A 60 -7.08 -0.55 -1.68
CA VAL A 60 -6.69 -1.32 -2.87
C VAL A 60 -5.44 -0.68 -3.45
N PHE A 61 -4.30 -1.35 -3.29
CA PHE A 61 -3.02 -0.88 -3.82
C PHE A 61 -2.86 -1.29 -5.28
N VAL A 62 -2.34 -0.38 -6.13
CA VAL A 62 -2.17 -0.66 -7.57
C VAL A 62 -0.70 -0.66 -7.95
N THR A 63 -0.27 -1.71 -8.66
CA THR A 63 1.09 -1.85 -9.17
C THR A 63 1.29 -1.11 -10.50
N ASP A 64 2.55 -0.97 -10.95
CA ASP A 64 2.86 -0.29 -12.22
C ASP A 64 2.24 -1.00 -13.44
N ASP A 65 2.10 -2.32 -13.40
CA ASP A 65 1.49 -3.13 -14.47
C ASP A 65 -0.03 -3.32 -14.32
N GLY A 66 -0.66 -2.54 -13.43
CA GLY A 66 -2.12 -2.43 -13.32
C GLY A 66 -2.80 -3.53 -12.51
N ALA A 67 -2.08 -4.26 -11.68
CA ALA A 67 -2.72 -5.19 -10.75
C ALA A 67 -3.32 -4.45 -9.57
N GLU A 68 -4.59 -4.73 -9.27
CA GLU A 68 -5.24 -4.39 -8.00
C GLU A 68 -4.86 -5.43 -6.96
N THR A 69 -4.33 -4.98 -5.82
CA THR A 69 -3.67 -5.85 -4.83
C THR A 69 -4.02 -5.45 -3.41
N ASP A 70 -3.69 -6.34 -2.48
CA ASP A 70 -3.79 -6.07 -1.04
C ASP A 70 -2.84 -4.93 -0.61
N LEU A 71 -3.21 -4.23 0.47
CA LEU A 71 -2.45 -3.10 1.02
C LEU A 71 -1.03 -3.46 1.48
N ASP A 72 -0.78 -4.72 1.82
CA ASP A 72 0.55 -5.20 2.24
C ASP A 72 1.61 -5.01 1.15
N LEU A 73 1.22 -5.01 -0.14
CA LEU A 73 2.16 -4.71 -1.22
C LEU A 73 2.70 -3.27 -1.12
N GLY A 74 1.89 -2.34 -0.65
CA GLY A 74 2.35 -0.99 -0.33
C GLY A 74 3.42 -0.99 0.76
N HIS A 75 3.28 -1.79 1.80
CA HIS A 75 4.33 -1.96 2.82
C HIS A 75 5.62 -2.52 2.22
N TYR A 76 5.52 -3.57 1.40
CA TYR A 76 6.71 -4.16 0.76
C TYR A 76 7.44 -3.13 -0.10
N GLU A 77 6.73 -2.41 -0.96
CA GLU A 77 7.33 -1.39 -1.81
C GLU A 77 7.96 -0.26 -1.00
N ARG A 78 7.31 0.20 0.09
CA ARG A 78 7.83 1.26 0.96
C ARG A 78 9.10 0.86 1.70
N PHE A 79 9.17 -0.37 2.21
CA PHE A 79 10.34 -0.86 2.95
C PHE A 79 11.48 -1.27 2.03
N ILE A 80 11.18 -2.05 0.98
CA ILE A 80 12.20 -2.63 0.11
C ILE A 80 12.67 -1.62 -0.94
N ASP A 81 11.84 -0.58 -1.24
CA ASP A 81 12.09 0.40 -2.31
C ASP A 81 12.29 -0.27 -3.68
N GLU A 82 11.35 -1.18 -4.01
CA GLU A 82 11.23 -1.85 -5.30
C GLU A 82 9.77 -1.85 -5.73
N SER A 83 9.51 -1.61 -7.02
CA SER A 83 8.16 -1.75 -7.56
C SER A 83 7.81 -3.22 -7.78
N LEU A 84 6.67 -3.62 -7.26
CA LEU A 84 6.10 -4.96 -7.41
C LEU A 84 5.19 -5.03 -8.66
N ASN A 85 4.74 -6.23 -9.00
CA ASN A 85 3.92 -6.46 -10.19
C ASN A 85 2.79 -7.47 -9.93
N LYS A 86 2.00 -7.80 -10.96
CA LYS A 86 0.84 -8.69 -10.90
C LYS A 86 1.12 -10.10 -10.35
N ASN A 87 2.38 -10.56 -10.40
CA ASN A 87 2.74 -11.85 -9.83
C ASN A 87 3.03 -11.77 -8.32
N SER A 88 3.09 -10.55 -7.77
CA SER A 88 3.37 -10.32 -6.36
C SER A 88 2.15 -10.48 -5.44
N ASN A 89 0.92 -10.53 -6.00
CA ASN A 89 -0.29 -10.82 -5.24
C ASN A 89 -1.09 -11.97 -5.86
N VAL A 90 -1.26 -13.04 -5.08
CA VAL A 90 -1.96 -14.26 -5.49
C VAL A 90 -3.09 -14.54 -4.50
N THR A 91 -4.31 -14.63 -5.00
CA THR A 91 -5.48 -15.00 -4.20
C THR A 91 -5.90 -16.45 -4.45
N THR A 92 -6.61 -17.05 -3.54
CA THR A 92 -7.27 -18.34 -3.76
C THR A 92 -8.15 -18.28 -5.02
N GLY A 93 -8.88 -17.18 -5.22
CA GLY A 93 -9.71 -16.98 -6.40
C GLY A 93 -8.94 -17.07 -7.71
N LYS A 94 -7.77 -16.39 -7.81
CA LYS A 94 -6.90 -16.47 -9.00
C LYS A 94 -6.40 -17.89 -9.27
N VAL A 95 -6.07 -18.65 -8.21
CA VAL A 95 -5.59 -20.04 -8.35
C VAL A 95 -6.70 -20.94 -8.87
N TYR A 96 -7.87 -20.92 -8.22
CA TYR A 96 -9.00 -21.77 -8.61
C TYR A 96 -9.53 -21.38 -9.99
N TRP A 97 -9.63 -20.10 -10.31
CA TRP A 97 -10.04 -19.63 -11.62
C TRP A 97 -9.14 -20.17 -12.74
N SER A 98 -7.80 -20.10 -12.54
CA SER A 98 -6.83 -20.66 -13.48
C SER A 98 -7.06 -22.16 -13.72
N ILE A 99 -7.25 -22.94 -12.66
CA ILE A 99 -7.49 -24.40 -12.76
C ILE A 99 -8.82 -24.71 -13.44
N LEU A 100 -9.90 -23.98 -13.10
CA LEU A 100 -11.20 -24.17 -13.72
C LEU A 100 -11.20 -23.84 -15.22
N GLN A 101 -10.47 -22.79 -15.63
CA GLN A 101 -10.27 -22.47 -17.04
C GLN A 101 -9.52 -23.59 -17.77
N LYS A 102 -8.42 -24.10 -17.21
CA LYS A 102 -7.65 -25.23 -17.77
C LYS A 102 -8.52 -26.49 -17.89
N GLU A 103 -9.39 -26.77 -16.90
CA GLU A 103 -10.33 -27.89 -16.94
C GLU A 103 -11.32 -27.73 -18.10
N ARG A 104 -11.92 -26.54 -18.25
CA ARG A 104 -12.86 -26.25 -19.36
C ARG A 104 -12.20 -26.32 -20.75
N HIS A 105 -10.92 -26.00 -20.87
CA HIS A 105 -10.16 -26.14 -22.10
C HIS A 105 -9.73 -27.59 -22.41
N GLY A 106 -9.88 -28.51 -21.43
CA GLY A 106 -9.50 -29.92 -21.60
C GLY A 106 -8.01 -30.21 -21.33
N ASP A 107 -7.28 -29.29 -20.71
CA ASP A 107 -5.83 -29.42 -20.48
C ASP A 107 -5.48 -30.62 -19.59
N PHE A 108 -6.44 -31.12 -18.82
CA PHE A 108 -6.26 -32.30 -17.97
C PHE A 108 -6.62 -33.64 -18.63
N GLY A 109 -6.96 -33.65 -19.92
CA GLY A 109 -7.19 -34.87 -20.70
C GLY A 109 -8.29 -35.80 -20.15
N GLY A 110 -9.29 -35.24 -19.47
CA GLY A 110 -10.40 -35.97 -18.85
C GLY A 110 -10.09 -36.58 -17.48
N HIS A 111 -8.93 -36.31 -16.90
CA HIS A 111 -8.61 -36.75 -15.54
C HIS A 111 -9.39 -35.95 -14.50
N THR A 112 -9.66 -36.59 -13.34
CA THR A 112 -10.26 -35.92 -12.19
C THR A 112 -9.32 -34.85 -11.64
N VAL A 113 -9.77 -33.60 -11.56
CA VAL A 113 -9.01 -32.48 -11.00
C VAL A 113 -9.29 -32.38 -9.50
N GLN A 114 -8.25 -32.33 -8.68
CA GLN A 114 -8.29 -32.35 -7.22
C GLN A 114 -7.44 -31.24 -6.61
N VAL A 115 -7.63 -30.93 -5.34
CA VAL A 115 -6.79 -29.93 -4.64
C VAL A 115 -5.32 -30.37 -4.67
N VAL A 116 -5.05 -31.63 -4.33
CA VAL A 116 -3.74 -32.24 -4.49
C VAL A 116 -3.83 -33.25 -5.65
N PRO A 117 -3.02 -33.13 -6.71
CA PRO A 117 -1.88 -32.21 -6.86
C PRO A 117 -2.21 -30.91 -7.66
N HIS A 118 -3.40 -30.74 -8.24
CA HIS A 118 -3.63 -29.73 -9.28
C HIS A 118 -3.59 -28.30 -8.73
N ILE A 119 -4.35 -28.02 -7.64
CA ILE A 119 -4.33 -26.70 -6.98
C ILE A 119 -2.96 -26.43 -6.35
N THR A 120 -2.38 -27.44 -5.66
CA THR A 120 -1.07 -27.27 -5.02
C THR A 120 0.05 -27.05 -6.06
N ASN A 121 -0.02 -27.68 -7.23
CA ASN A 121 0.93 -27.42 -8.32
C ASN A 121 0.78 -25.99 -8.88
N GLU A 122 -0.45 -25.52 -9.13
CA GLU A 122 -0.69 -24.13 -9.57
C GLU A 122 -0.16 -23.12 -8.54
N ILE A 123 -0.30 -23.40 -7.24
CA ILE A 123 0.26 -22.55 -6.17
C ILE A 123 1.80 -22.56 -6.24
N LYS A 124 2.43 -23.74 -6.36
CA LYS A 124 3.89 -23.87 -6.48
C LYS A 124 4.42 -23.17 -7.73
N ASP A 125 3.74 -23.30 -8.85
CA ASP A 125 4.09 -22.58 -10.08
C ASP A 125 4.11 -21.07 -9.84
N ARG A 126 3.21 -20.52 -9.03
CA ARG A 126 3.18 -19.10 -8.68
C ARG A 126 4.31 -18.70 -7.74
N PHE A 127 4.81 -19.58 -6.87
CA PHE A 127 6.03 -19.32 -6.09
C PHE A 127 7.25 -19.13 -7.01
N TYR A 128 7.32 -19.91 -8.10
CA TYR A 128 8.40 -19.80 -9.08
C TYR A 128 8.25 -18.60 -10.03
N ARG A 129 7.04 -18.11 -10.26
CA ARG A 129 6.77 -16.93 -11.11
C ARG A 129 7.20 -15.64 -10.45
N ASN A 130 8.34 -15.66 -9.81
CA ASN A 130 8.83 -14.45 -9.21
C ASN A 130 9.13 -13.42 -10.31
N PRO A 131 8.61 -12.19 -10.17
CA PRO A 131 8.90 -11.14 -11.12
C PRO A 131 10.40 -10.94 -11.22
N ASP A 132 10.91 -10.77 -12.39
CA ASP A 132 12.35 -10.59 -12.63
C ASP A 132 13.24 -11.75 -12.16
N ALA A 133 12.75 -12.97 -12.29
CA ALA A 133 13.44 -14.20 -11.87
C ALA A 133 14.91 -14.32 -12.34
N LYS A 134 15.31 -13.54 -13.31
CA LYS A 134 16.70 -13.52 -13.80
C LYS A 134 17.69 -12.92 -12.82
N ASP A 135 17.23 -12.02 -11.94
CA ASP A 135 18.08 -11.26 -11.04
C ASP A 135 17.75 -11.42 -9.55
N THR A 136 16.60 -12.01 -9.20
CA THR A 136 16.20 -12.21 -7.81
C THR A 136 17.05 -13.26 -7.12
N GLU A 137 17.60 -12.92 -5.96
CA GLU A 137 18.40 -13.84 -5.13
C GLU A 137 17.57 -14.38 -3.98
N VAL A 138 16.69 -13.55 -3.39
CA VAL A 138 15.82 -13.93 -2.27
C VAL A 138 14.37 -13.54 -2.56
N ALA A 139 13.48 -14.52 -2.50
CA ALA A 139 12.03 -14.34 -2.58
C ALA A 139 11.41 -14.48 -1.20
N ILE A 140 10.74 -13.44 -0.71
CA ILE A 140 10.00 -13.44 0.55
C ILE A 140 8.52 -13.60 0.23
N ILE A 141 7.90 -14.67 0.74
CA ILE A 141 6.53 -15.05 0.42
C ILE A 141 5.70 -15.05 1.70
N GLU A 142 4.79 -14.10 1.83
CA GLU A 142 3.87 -14.04 2.95
C GLU A 142 2.59 -14.81 2.65
N ILE A 143 2.15 -15.63 3.61
CA ILE A 143 0.87 -16.32 3.55
C ILE A 143 -0.12 -15.60 4.45
N GLY A 144 -1.18 -15.09 3.83
CA GLY A 144 -2.31 -14.46 4.53
C GLY A 144 -3.09 -15.44 5.39
N GLY A 145 -3.93 -14.91 6.25
CA GLY A 145 -4.72 -15.69 7.21
C GLY A 145 -3.90 -16.19 8.40
N THR A 146 -4.50 -17.09 9.16
CA THR A 146 -3.94 -17.69 10.39
C THR A 146 -3.71 -19.17 10.18
N VAL A 147 -2.57 -19.69 10.62
CA VAL A 147 -2.30 -21.12 10.56
C VAL A 147 -3.34 -21.88 11.41
N GLY A 148 -4.04 -22.82 10.77
CA GLY A 148 -5.18 -23.53 11.33
C GLY A 148 -6.51 -23.21 10.65
N ASP A 149 -6.59 -22.08 9.93
CA ASP A 149 -7.77 -21.74 9.13
C ASP A 149 -7.87 -22.65 7.90
N ILE A 150 -9.10 -23.03 7.54
CA ILE A 150 -9.37 -23.92 6.40
C ILE A 150 -8.87 -23.30 5.08
N GLU A 151 -9.06 -22.02 4.93
CA GLU A 151 -8.74 -21.26 3.73
C GLU A 151 -7.23 -21.28 3.40
N SER A 152 -6.37 -21.38 4.42
CA SER A 152 -4.91 -21.38 4.26
C SER A 152 -4.33 -22.76 3.95
N GLN A 153 -5.10 -23.84 4.15
CA GLN A 153 -4.58 -25.22 4.04
C GLN A 153 -3.96 -25.56 2.68
N PRO A 154 -4.55 -25.19 1.52
CA PRO A 154 -3.95 -25.50 0.23
C PRO A 154 -2.57 -24.82 0.03
N PHE A 155 -2.40 -23.61 0.56
CA PHE A 155 -1.11 -22.91 0.51
C PHE A 155 -0.07 -23.61 1.39
N LEU A 156 -0.42 -24.00 2.59
CA LEU A 156 0.49 -24.68 3.51
C LEU A 156 0.89 -26.06 2.96
N GLU A 157 -0.05 -26.82 2.37
CA GLU A 157 0.26 -28.08 1.70
C GLU A 157 1.20 -27.87 0.49
N ALA A 158 0.98 -26.82 -0.30
CA ALA A 158 1.87 -26.48 -1.40
C ALA A 158 3.28 -26.13 -0.91
N ILE A 159 3.41 -25.39 0.19
CA ILE A 159 4.71 -25.06 0.81
C ILE A 159 5.41 -26.32 1.29
N ARG A 160 4.70 -27.23 1.96
CA ARG A 160 5.26 -28.52 2.41
C ARG A 160 5.86 -29.31 1.25
N GLN A 161 5.15 -29.37 0.12
CA GLN A 161 5.65 -30.00 -1.12
C GLN A 161 6.86 -29.24 -1.69
N PHE A 162 6.76 -27.91 -1.74
CA PHE A 162 7.80 -27.05 -2.29
C PHE A 162 9.12 -27.13 -1.53
N GLN A 163 9.08 -27.20 -0.19
CA GLN A 163 10.27 -27.40 0.62
C GLN A 163 11.03 -28.69 0.25
N HIS A 164 10.28 -29.76 -0.08
CA HIS A 164 10.87 -31.01 -0.55
C HIS A 164 11.52 -30.86 -1.94
N GLU A 165 10.90 -30.08 -2.83
CA GLU A 165 11.38 -29.91 -4.20
C GLU A 165 12.68 -29.09 -4.27
N VAL A 166 12.75 -27.97 -3.53
CA VAL A 166 13.90 -27.05 -3.58
C VAL A 166 15.00 -27.40 -2.57
N GLY A 167 14.65 -28.17 -1.55
CA GLY A 167 15.56 -28.58 -0.48
C GLY A 167 15.74 -27.55 0.64
N PRO A 168 16.13 -27.99 1.85
CA PRO A 168 16.10 -27.18 3.07
C PRO A 168 17.06 -25.98 3.08
N LYS A 169 18.13 -26.03 2.29
CA LYS A 169 19.07 -24.90 2.15
C LYS A 169 18.57 -23.77 1.23
N ASN A 170 17.47 -24.00 0.51
CA ASN A 170 16.90 -23.03 -0.42
C ASN A 170 15.52 -22.53 -0.01
N CYS A 171 14.95 -23.07 1.08
CA CYS A 171 13.61 -22.73 1.54
C CYS A 171 13.54 -22.82 3.05
N ILE A 172 13.17 -21.72 3.70
CA ILE A 172 12.94 -21.66 5.17
C ILE A 172 11.55 -21.12 5.50
N MET A 173 11.12 -21.44 6.71
CA MET A 173 9.85 -21.00 7.26
C MET A 173 10.04 -20.09 8.47
N ILE A 174 9.58 -18.85 8.36
CA ILE A 174 9.40 -17.91 9.48
C ILE A 174 7.95 -17.98 9.94
N HIS A 175 7.74 -18.19 11.25
CA HIS A 175 6.41 -18.19 11.82
C HIS A 175 6.26 -17.06 12.84
N VAL A 176 5.36 -16.10 12.53
CA VAL A 176 5.09 -14.94 13.38
C VAL A 176 4.00 -15.33 14.40
N THR A 177 4.26 -15.09 15.68
CA THR A 177 3.36 -15.44 16.77
C THR A 177 3.20 -14.32 17.78
N LEU A 178 2.20 -14.45 18.66
CA LEU A 178 1.93 -13.51 19.75
C LEU A 178 2.34 -14.13 21.09
N ILE A 179 3.05 -13.35 21.87
CA ILE A 179 3.39 -13.64 23.28
C ILE A 179 2.62 -12.64 24.16
N PRO A 180 1.38 -12.95 24.57
CA PRO A 180 0.57 -12.00 25.32
C PRO A 180 1.05 -11.85 26.77
N TYR A 181 0.98 -10.63 27.26
CA TYR A 181 1.10 -10.31 28.69
C TYR A 181 -0.28 -10.22 29.31
N LEU A 182 -0.54 -11.05 30.32
CA LEU A 182 -1.80 -11.03 31.06
C LEU A 182 -1.69 -10.07 32.25
N LYS A 183 -2.22 -8.86 32.11
CA LYS A 183 -2.16 -7.81 33.15
C LYS A 183 -2.72 -8.28 34.50
N ALA A 184 -3.77 -9.10 34.51
CA ALA A 184 -4.41 -9.60 35.74
C ALA A 184 -3.51 -10.53 36.57
N SER A 185 -2.65 -11.33 35.92
CA SER A 185 -1.74 -12.26 36.60
C SER A 185 -0.28 -11.77 36.61
N GLY A 186 0.03 -10.68 35.92
CA GLY A 186 1.41 -10.15 35.81
C GLY A 186 2.36 -11.09 35.07
N GLU A 187 1.84 -11.91 34.14
CA GLU A 187 2.66 -12.97 33.52
C GLU A 187 2.63 -12.93 31.99
N ILE A 188 3.79 -13.20 31.40
CA ILE A 188 3.94 -13.49 29.98
C ILE A 188 3.54 -14.95 29.70
N LYS A 189 2.70 -15.18 28.70
CA LYS A 189 2.18 -16.51 28.34
C LYS A 189 2.72 -17.00 27.00
N THR A 190 3.46 -18.12 27.03
CA THR A 190 4.03 -18.77 25.84
C THR A 190 3.12 -19.84 25.21
N LYS A 191 2.03 -20.21 25.87
CA LYS A 191 1.10 -21.26 25.38
C LYS A 191 0.46 -20.97 24.02
N PRO A 192 0.01 -19.73 23.70
CA PRO A 192 -0.55 -19.44 22.38
C PRO A 192 0.44 -19.71 21.26
N THR A 193 1.68 -19.27 21.40
CA THR A 193 2.79 -19.57 20.46
C THR A 193 3.02 -21.06 20.29
N GLN A 194 3.12 -21.81 21.40
CA GLN A 194 3.31 -23.26 21.36
C GLN A 194 2.15 -23.96 20.63
N ALA A 195 0.91 -23.53 20.84
CA ALA A 195 -0.26 -24.08 20.15
C ALA A 195 -0.24 -23.78 18.65
N SER A 196 0.11 -22.55 18.27
CA SER A 196 0.23 -22.14 16.87
C SER A 196 1.29 -22.92 16.13
N VAL A 197 2.48 -23.09 16.73
CA VAL A 197 3.56 -23.90 16.14
C VAL A 197 3.15 -25.37 16.00
N LYS A 198 2.41 -25.94 16.99
CA LYS A 198 1.89 -27.30 16.89
C LYS A 198 0.90 -27.48 15.73
N ASN A 199 0.06 -26.48 15.47
CA ASN A 199 -0.84 -26.51 14.32
C ASN A 199 -0.03 -26.56 13.00
N LEU A 200 1.02 -25.75 12.86
CA LEU A 200 1.89 -25.76 11.69
C LEU A 200 2.63 -27.10 11.54
N GLN A 201 3.17 -27.64 12.65
CA GLN A 201 3.82 -28.97 12.67
C GLN A 201 2.85 -30.10 12.33
N GLY A 202 1.57 -30.00 12.75
CA GLY A 202 0.51 -30.93 12.38
C GLY A 202 0.24 -31.00 10.89
N MET A 203 0.59 -29.96 10.14
CA MET A 203 0.55 -29.93 8.68
C MET A 203 1.86 -30.39 8.01
N GLY A 204 2.82 -30.86 8.79
CA GLY A 204 4.11 -31.35 8.30
C GLY A 204 5.14 -30.26 8.02
N ILE A 205 4.96 -29.06 8.58
CA ILE A 205 5.89 -27.94 8.40
C ILE A 205 6.52 -27.60 9.76
N GLN A 206 7.85 -27.67 9.83
CA GLN A 206 8.63 -27.21 10.97
C GLN A 206 9.07 -25.76 10.69
N PRO A 207 8.76 -24.77 11.56
CA PRO A 207 9.33 -23.45 11.43
C PRO A 207 10.83 -23.47 11.73
N ASP A 208 11.62 -22.74 10.95
CA ASP A 208 13.05 -22.55 11.18
C ASP A 208 13.30 -21.38 12.13
N ILE A 209 12.44 -20.35 12.07
CA ILE A 209 12.56 -19.12 12.84
C ILE A 209 11.19 -18.76 13.40
N LEU A 210 11.16 -18.33 14.66
CA LEU A 210 9.97 -17.76 15.30
C LEU A 210 10.17 -16.26 15.51
N VAL A 211 9.25 -15.44 14.99
CA VAL A 211 9.18 -14.02 15.30
C VAL A 211 8.05 -13.82 16.31
N CYS A 212 8.43 -13.50 17.53
CA CYS A 212 7.55 -13.41 18.69
C CYS A 212 7.17 -11.94 18.95
N ARG A 213 5.98 -11.53 18.54
CA ARG A 213 5.46 -10.21 18.91
C ARG A 213 5.07 -10.19 20.38
N SER A 214 5.51 -9.17 21.10
CA SER A 214 5.25 -8.99 22.53
C SER A 214 5.28 -7.53 22.92
N ASP A 215 4.41 -7.13 23.84
CA ASP A 215 4.40 -5.79 24.44
C ASP A 215 5.59 -5.58 25.40
N LEU A 216 6.17 -6.67 25.90
CA LEU A 216 7.25 -6.63 26.89
C LEU A 216 8.48 -7.39 26.40
N HIS A 217 9.64 -6.97 26.91
CA HIS A 217 10.91 -7.65 26.66
C HIS A 217 10.85 -9.12 27.14
N LEU A 218 11.28 -10.04 26.27
CA LEU A 218 11.38 -11.47 26.56
C LEU A 218 12.77 -11.77 27.10
N ASP A 219 12.84 -12.19 28.36
CA ASP A 219 14.09 -12.68 28.94
C ASP A 219 14.58 -13.98 28.29
N GLN A 220 15.84 -14.33 28.52
CA GLN A 220 16.43 -15.53 27.91
C GLN A 220 15.72 -16.81 28.33
N GLY A 221 15.23 -16.89 29.58
CA GLY A 221 14.50 -18.08 30.06
C GLY A 221 13.17 -18.30 29.31
N ILE A 222 12.49 -17.20 28.94
CA ILE A 222 11.28 -17.27 28.11
C ILE A 222 11.64 -17.72 26.67
N LYS A 223 12.69 -17.15 26.08
CA LYS A 223 13.19 -17.55 24.75
C LYS A 223 13.60 -19.03 24.72
N ASP A 224 14.33 -19.50 25.71
CA ASP A 224 14.75 -20.90 25.84
C ASP A 224 13.56 -21.85 26.00
N LYS A 225 12.54 -21.46 26.77
CA LYS A 225 11.29 -22.20 26.90
C LYS A 225 10.56 -22.31 25.58
N ILE A 226 10.42 -21.23 24.82
CA ILE A 226 9.78 -21.21 23.49
C ILE A 226 10.58 -22.14 22.57
N ALA A 227 11.89 -21.99 22.50
CA ALA A 227 12.78 -22.80 21.69
C ALA A 227 12.60 -24.29 21.94
N LEU A 228 12.60 -24.70 23.22
CA LEU A 228 12.42 -26.09 23.62
C LEU A 228 11.06 -26.65 23.19
N PHE A 229 9.95 -25.92 23.44
CA PHE A 229 8.61 -26.42 23.16
C PHE A 229 8.22 -26.37 21.68
N CYS A 230 8.87 -25.51 20.91
CA CYS A 230 8.64 -25.31 19.47
C CYS A 230 9.66 -26.03 18.59
N ASN A 231 10.65 -26.68 19.18
CA ASN A 231 11.71 -27.40 18.48
C ASN A 231 12.45 -26.52 17.47
N VAL A 232 12.91 -25.34 17.94
CA VAL A 232 13.77 -24.41 17.17
C VAL A 232 15.02 -24.09 17.99
N PRO A 233 16.15 -23.74 17.37
CA PRO A 233 17.31 -23.23 18.09
C PRO A 233 16.98 -21.97 18.89
N GLY A 234 17.54 -21.79 20.09
CA GLY A 234 17.24 -20.63 20.96
C GLY A 234 17.49 -19.28 20.29
N ARG A 235 18.55 -19.17 19.49
CA ARG A 235 18.86 -17.97 18.71
C ARG A 235 17.89 -17.65 17.56
N ASN A 236 17.08 -18.65 17.14
CA ASN A 236 16.06 -18.48 16.11
C ASN A 236 14.71 -17.98 16.70
N VAL A 237 14.64 -17.72 18.00
CA VAL A 237 13.52 -17.06 18.65
C VAL A 237 13.78 -15.57 18.68
N ILE A 238 13.26 -14.87 17.69
CA ILE A 238 13.43 -13.42 17.48
C ILE A 238 12.29 -12.68 18.18
N GLN A 239 12.63 -11.72 19.01
CA GLN A 239 11.65 -10.83 19.62
C GLN A 239 11.27 -9.72 18.65
N ASN A 240 9.98 -9.37 18.60
CA ASN A 240 9.48 -8.20 17.88
C ASN A 240 8.61 -7.38 18.84
N LEU A 241 9.18 -6.31 19.37
CA LEU A 241 8.48 -5.35 20.23
C LEU A 241 7.74 -4.32 19.39
N ASP A 242 6.68 -3.75 19.96
CA ASP A 242 6.02 -2.59 19.37
C ASP A 242 6.99 -1.40 19.38
N VAL A 243 6.95 -0.59 18.33
CA VAL A 243 7.78 0.59 18.12
C VAL A 243 6.92 1.80 17.83
N ASP A 244 7.42 3.01 18.13
CA ASP A 244 6.68 4.25 17.90
C ASP A 244 6.59 4.60 16.42
N VAL A 245 7.66 4.34 15.67
CA VAL A 245 7.74 4.58 14.22
C VAL A 245 7.86 3.24 13.51
N LEU A 246 6.91 2.91 12.63
CA LEU A 246 6.85 1.62 11.95
C LEU A 246 8.19 1.25 11.25
N TYR A 247 8.88 2.24 10.70
CA TYR A 247 10.16 2.06 10.01
C TYR A 247 11.36 1.77 10.95
N GLU A 248 11.14 1.74 12.27
CA GLU A 248 12.15 1.25 13.24
C GLU A 248 12.18 -0.28 13.32
N VAL A 249 11.13 -0.97 12.87
CA VAL A 249 11.06 -2.44 12.96
C VAL A 249 12.28 -3.13 12.34
N PRO A 250 12.80 -2.75 11.15
CA PRO A 250 14.04 -3.32 10.64
C PRO A 250 15.23 -3.16 11.61
N LEU A 251 15.38 -2.00 12.25
CA LEU A 251 16.47 -1.76 13.21
C LEU A 251 16.33 -2.62 14.48
N ALA A 252 15.09 -2.80 14.95
CA ALA A 252 14.82 -3.68 16.09
C ALA A 252 15.12 -5.15 15.75
N MET A 253 14.74 -5.59 14.55
CA MET A 253 15.01 -6.96 14.06
C MET A 253 16.49 -7.19 13.76
N GLU A 254 17.23 -6.15 13.35
CA GLU A 254 18.69 -6.24 13.21
C GLU A 254 19.38 -6.47 14.55
N LYS A 255 18.95 -5.79 15.61
CA LYS A 255 19.46 -6.01 16.99
C LYS A 255 19.19 -7.42 17.50
N GLU A 256 18.12 -8.05 17.03
CA GLU A 256 17.77 -9.45 17.31
C GLU A 256 18.44 -10.43 16.33
N HIS A 257 19.30 -9.96 15.43
CA HIS A 257 20.03 -10.76 14.45
C HIS A 257 19.18 -11.53 13.44
N LEU A 258 17.98 -11.03 13.08
CA LEU A 258 17.08 -11.73 12.17
C LEU A 258 17.74 -12.05 10.83
N ALA A 259 18.45 -11.07 10.22
CA ALA A 259 19.08 -11.27 8.92
C ALA A 259 20.23 -12.29 9.00
N ASP A 260 21.01 -12.28 10.08
CA ASP A 260 22.10 -13.24 10.31
C ASP A 260 21.55 -14.68 10.39
N VAL A 261 20.47 -14.87 11.16
CA VAL A 261 19.82 -16.18 11.33
C VAL A 261 19.20 -16.66 10.00
N VAL A 262 18.56 -15.77 9.24
CA VAL A 262 18.02 -16.11 7.91
C VAL A 262 19.11 -16.53 6.95
N CYS A 263 20.20 -15.78 6.84
CA CYS A 263 21.33 -16.11 5.98
C CYS A 263 21.96 -17.45 6.36
N GLU A 264 22.12 -17.71 7.65
CA GLU A 264 22.68 -18.99 8.13
C GLU A 264 21.76 -20.17 7.77
N CYS A 265 20.44 -20.05 8.01
CA CYS A 265 19.46 -21.10 7.68
C CYS A 265 19.45 -21.39 6.17
N LEU A 266 19.69 -20.39 5.32
CA LEU A 266 19.73 -20.50 3.87
C LEU A 266 21.12 -20.83 3.28
N ASP A 267 22.14 -21.01 4.13
CA ASP A 267 23.52 -21.23 3.68
C ASP A 267 24.00 -20.10 2.75
N MET A 268 23.77 -18.83 3.16
CA MET A 268 24.13 -17.61 2.46
C MET A 268 25.19 -16.85 3.25
N GLU A 269 26.02 -16.06 2.57
CA GLU A 269 26.85 -15.07 3.23
C GLU A 269 25.99 -13.99 3.88
N CYS A 270 26.41 -13.43 5.00
CA CYS A 270 25.71 -12.32 5.65
C CYS A 270 26.69 -11.14 5.86
N PRO A 271 26.98 -10.36 4.82
CA PRO A 271 27.80 -9.16 4.99
C PRO A 271 27.05 -8.15 5.88
N PRO A 272 27.77 -7.24 6.56
CA PRO A 272 27.11 -6.15 7.28
C PRO A 272 26.30 -5.28 6.32
N PRO A 273 25.27 -4.57 6.81
CA PRO A 273 24.55 -3.59 6.00
C PRO A 273 25.53 -2.57 5.40
N ALA A 274 25.32 -2.16 4.14
CA ALA A 274 26.09 -1.11 3.51
C ALA A 274 25.94 0.19 4.32
N GLU A 275 27.04 0.83 4.69
CA GLU A 275 27.09 1.99 5.57
C GLU A 275 26.17 3.12 5.11
N GLN A 276 26.19 3.44 3.80
CA GLN A 276 25.34 4.48 3.23
C GLN A 276 23.84 4.16 3.40
N ALA A 277 23.42 2.94 3.08
CA ALA A 277 22.01 2.53 3.19
C ALA A 277 21.53 2.50 4.65
N TRP A 278 22.42 2.13 5.55
CA TRP A 278 22.14 2.16 7.00
C TRP A 278 21.99 3.59 7.52
N LEU A 279 22.92 4.49 7.16
CA LEU A 279 22.88 5.90 7.55
C LEU A 279 21.66 6.62 7.00
N GLU A 280 21.29 6.38 5.75
CA GLU A 280 20.08 6.96 5.14
C GLU A 280 18.82 6.55 5.92
N TRP A 281 18.69 5.26 6.25
CA TRP A 281 17.53 4.76 6.98
C TRP A 281 17.47 5.27 8.42
N THR A 282 18.58 5.25 9.14
CA THR A 282 18.63 5.73 10.53
C THR A 282 18.44 7.24 10.63
N SER A 283 18.99 8.02 9.69
CA SER A 283 18.78 9.47 9.63
C SER A 283 17.33 9.83 9.33
N MET A 284 16.66 9.07 8.46
CA MET A 284 15.23 9.25 8.17
C MET A 284 14.38 9.00 9.43
N ILE A 285 14.68 7.93 10.19
CA ILE A 285 14.00 7.64 11.46
C ILE A 285 14.26 8.72 12.50
N ASP A 286 15.49 9.21 12.60
CA ASP A 286 15.83 10.30 13.52
C ASP A 286 15.04 11.58 13.19
N ALA A 287 14.97 11.95 11.91
CA ALA A 287 14.16 13.08 11.46
C ALA A 287 12.66 12.88 11.74
N TRP A 288 12.16 11.64 11.66
CA TRP A 288 10.79 11.32 12.02
C TRP A 288 10.48 11.54 13.51
N LYS A 289 11.42 11.15 14.37
CA LYS A 289 11.27 11.26 15.83
C LYS A 289 11.50 12.67 16.39
N HIS A 290 12.21 13.51 15.64
CA HIS A 290 12.61 14.84 16.08
C HIS A 290 12.15 15.91 15.07
N PRO A 291 10.83 16.08 14.85
CA PRO A 291 10.33 17.12 13.96
C PRO A 291 10.63 18.52 14.54
N GLU A 292 10.93 19.46 13.66
CA GLU A 292 11.21 20.86 14.03
C GLU A 292 9.94 21.71 14.08
N LYS A 293 8.90 21.30 13.32
CA LYS A 293 7.60 21.97 13.19
C LYS A 293 6.46 20.95 13.28
N ASN A 294 5.25 21.45 13.47
CA ASN A 294 4.02 20.66 13.37
C ASN A 294 3.08 21.33 12.37
N VAL A 295 2.48 20.59 11.45
CA VAL A 295 1.55 21.10 10.45
C VAL A 295 0.28 20.26 10.45
N ARG A 296 -0.88 20.93 10.38
CA ARG A 296 -2.18 20.28 10.45
C ARG A 296 -2.82 20.17 9.07
N VAL A 297 -3.05 18.95 8.59
CA VAL A 297 -3.65 18.65 7.29
C VAL A 297 -5.01 17.98 7.48
N ALA A 298 -6.07 18.54 6.88
CA ALA A 298 -7.36 17.86 6.80
C ALA A 298 -7.35 16.85 5.64
N LEU A 299 -7.63 15.58 5.95
CA LEU A 299 -7.96 14.56 4.97
C LEU A 299 -9.49 14.45 4.91
N VAL A 300 -10.07 15.04 3.86
CA VAL A 300 -11.52 15.09 3.67
C VAL A 300 -11.94 13.95 2.75
N GLY A 301 -12.48 12.89 3.34
CA GLY A 301 -12.77 11.65 2.61
C GLY A 301 -14.06 10.97 3.07
N LYS A 302 -14.44 9.93 2.34
CA LYS A 302 -15.65 9.12 2.62
C LYS A 302 -15.37 7.80 3.35
N TYR A 303 -14.10 7.38 3.47
CA TYR A 303 -13.69 6.13 4.12
C TYR A 303 -12.94 6.35 5.44
N VAL A 304 -13.17 7.49 6.08
CA VAL A 304 -12.42 7.90 7.29
C VAL A 304 -12.70 7.05 8.53
N SER A 305 -13.74 6.23 8.51
CA SER A 305 -14.05 5.29 9.61
C SER A 305 -13.06 4.13 9.71
N LEU A 306 -12.33 3.80 8.64
CA LEU A 306 -11.23 2.85 8.63
C LEU A 306 -9.98 3.52 8.04
N HIS A 307 -9.01 3.83 8.89
CA HIS A 307 -7.79 4.55 8.48
C HIS A 307 -6.97 3.81 7.42
N ASP A 308 -7.00 2.47 7.43
CA ASP A 308 -6.33 1.63 6.44
C ASP A 308 -6.85 1.82 5.01
N ALA A 309 -8.06 2.40 4.84
CA ALA A 309 -8.60 2.73 3.53
C ALA A 309 -7.81 3.83 2.79
N TYR A 310 -7.04 4.63 3.53
CA TYR A 310 -6.19 5.72 3.01
C TYR A 310 -4.72 5.58 3.45
N ILE A 311 -4.26 4.36 3.73
CA ILE A 311 -2.94 4.14 4.33
C ILE A 311 -1.81 4.71 3.47
N SER A 312 -1.85 4.57 2.15
CA SER A 312 -0.81 5.14 1.28
C SER A 312 -0.82 6.68 1.27
N VAL A 313 -1.99 7.30 1.37
CA VAL A 313 -2.10 8.77 1.51
C VAL A 313 -1.49 9.24 2.82
N VAL A 314 -1.82 8.57 3.93
CA VAL A 314 -1.27 8.84 5.26
C VAL A 314 0.24 8.69 5.28
N GLU A 315 0.74 7.58 4.74
CA GLU A 315 2.18 7.33 4.66
C GLU A 315 2.88 8.37 3.77
N ALA A 316 2.30 8.74 2.62
CA ALA A 316 2.87 9.75 1.74
C ALA A 316 2.93 11.14 2.41
N LEU A 317 1.90 11.53 3.20
CA LEU A 317 1.92 12.75 4.01
C LEU A 317 3.01 12.71 5.08
N LYS A 318 3.17 11.59 5.79
CA LYS A 318 4.23 11.42 6.80
C LYS A 318 5.63 11.44 6.17
N HIS A 319 5.84 10.75 5.03
CA HIS A 319 7.10 10.81 4.29
C HIS A 319 7.45 12.25 3.90
N ALA A 320 6.45 13.00 3.45
CA ALA A 320 6.61 14.42 3.11
C ALA A 320 6.92 15.26 4.35
N GLY A 321 6.28 14.95 5.48
CA GLY A 321 6.59 15.58 6.77
C GLY A 321 8.05 15.41 7.15
N VAL A 322 8.57 14.18 7.13
CA VAL A 322 9.98 13.89 7.42
C VAL A 322 10.92 14.67 6.51
N ALA A 323 10.64 14.72 5.20
CA ALA A 323 11.46 15.47 4.25
C ALA A 323 11.43 16.99 4.46
N ASN A 324 10.39 17.52 5.11
CA ASN A 324 10.25 18.92 5.50
C ASN A 324 10.56 19.16 6.99
N LYS A 325 11.06 18.14 7.71
CA LYS A 325 11.34 18.15 9.15
C LYS A 325 10.14 18.56 10.01
N ALA A 326 8.96 18.13 9.60
CA ALA A 326 7.70 18.44 10.25
C ALA A 326 6.93 17.18 10.62
N GLU A 327 6.25 17.23 11.76
CA GLU A 327 5.18 16.29 12.06
C GLU A 327 3.91 16.73 11.32
N VAL A 328 3.26 15.79 10.63
CA VAL A 328 1.99 16.05 9.96
C VAL A 328 0.87 15.47 10.82
N GLU A 329 0.14 16.34 11.51
CA GLU A 329 -1.08 15.99 12.21
C GLU A 329 -2.24 15.88 11.21
N ILE A 330 -2.82 14.69 11.07
CA ILE A 330 -3.92 14.44 10.13
C ILE A 330 -5.26 14.58 10.86
N LYS A 331 -6.04 15.59 10.48
CA LYS A 331 -7.45 15.75 10.88
C LYS A 331 -8.31 14.96 9.90
N TRP A 332 -8.89 13.87 10.38
CA TRP A 332 -9.83 13.06 9.63
C TRP A 332 -11.18 13.74 9.55
N VAL A 333 -11.65 14.04 8.36
CA VAL A 333 -12.92 14.75 8.13
C VAL A 333 -13.82 13.86 7.27
N ASP A 334 -14.95 13.45 7.87
CA ASP A 334 -16.00 12.75 7.11
C ASP A 334 -16.72 13.77 6.22
N SER A 335 -16.58 13.58 4.92
CA SER A 335 -17.17 14.48 3.93
C SER A 335 -18.69 14.52 3.96
N GLU A 336 -19.38 13.50 4.49
CA GLU A 336 -20.84 13.52 4.66
C GLU A 336 -21.31 14.54 5.70
N LEU A 337 -20.44 14.93 6.63
CA LEU A 337 -20.75 15.86 7.72
C LEU A 337 -20.41 17.32 7.38
N VAL A 338 -19.77 17.58 6.24
CA VAL A 338 -19.36 18.93 5.83
C VAL A 338 -20.48 19.61 5.05
N THR A 339 -20.88 20.79 5.50
CA THR A 339 -21.89 21.65 4.86
C THR A 339 -21.35 23.08 4.70
N GLU A 340 -22.03 23.91 3.91
CA GLU A 340 -21.67 25.34 3.76
C GLU A 340 -21.69 26.10 5.09
N GLU A 341 -22.59 25.72 6.03
CA GLU A 341 -22.73 26.38 7.32
C GLU A 341 -21.60 26.02 8.30
N ASN A 342 -21.04 24.81 8.23
CA ASN A 342 -20.07 24.33 9.22
C ASN A 342 -18.63 24.18 8.70
N VAL A 343 -18.39 24.33 7.40
CA VAL A 343 -17.06 24.13 6.80
C VAL A 343 -15.98 25.03 7.41
N ALA A 344 -16.32 26.27 7.73
CA ALA A 344 -15.39 27.21 8.37
C ALA A 344 -15.01 26.78 9.80
N GLU A 345 -15.93 26.15 10.55
CA GLU A 345 -15.64 25.60 11.87
C GLU A 345 -14.77 24.35 11.77
N ILE A 346 -15.06 23.48 10.77
CA ILE A 346 -14.34 22.23 10.57
C ILE A 346 -12.92 22.47 10.05
N LEU A 347 -12.73 23.40 9.10
CA LEU A 347 -11.48 23.59 8.36
C LEU A 347 -10.73 24.88 8.69
N GLY A 348 -11.25 25.70 9.64
CA GLY A 348 -10.67 27.02 9.93
C GLY A 348 -9.31 26.99 10.65
N ASP A 349 -8.90 25.85 11.21
CA ASP A 349 -7.65 25.66 11.93
C ASP A 349 -6.66 24.75 11.18
N ILE A 350 -6.81 24.62 9.85
CA ILE A 350 -6.08 23.68 9.01
C ILE A 350 -5.10 24.41 8.10
N ASP A 351 -3.88 23.91 8.01
CA ASP A 351 -2.81 24.46 7.19
C ASP A 351 -2.82 23.93 5.73
N GLY A 352 -3.46 22.78 5.50
CA GLY A 352 -3.61 22.18 4.18
C GLY A 352 -4.81 21.25 4.10
N ILE A 353 -5.45 21.16 2.93
CA ILE A 353 -6.61 20.30 2.68
C ILE A 353 -6.26 19.30 1.56
N LEU A 354 -6.45 18.00 1.85
CA LEU A 354 -6.30 16.92 0.89
C LEU A 354 -7.64 16.20 0.70
N VAL A 355 -8.08 16.08 -0.57
CA VAL A 355 -9.23 15.27 -0.96
C VAL A 355 -8.73 14.04 -1.74
N PRO A 356 -8.86 12.83 -1.17
CA PRO A 356 -8.34 11.61 -1.77
C PRO A 356 -9.27 11.03 -2.84
N GLY A 357 -8.84 9.93 -3.45
CA GLY A 357 -9.65 9.11 -4.34
C GLY A 357 -10.82 8.44 -3.63
N GLY A 358 -11.81 7.98 -4.42
CA GLY A 358 -12.96 7.25 -3.93
C GLY A 358 -13.95 6.95 -5.04
N PHE A 359 -14.93 6.07 -4.77
CA PHE A 359 -16.00 5.67 -5.68
C PHE A 359 -17.38 5.90 -5.05
N GLY A 360 -18.40 6.07 -5.92
CA GLY A 360 -19.79 6.28 -5.50
C GLY A 360 -20.08 7.72 -5.05
N ASP A 361 -21.36 8.02 -4.88
CA ASP A 361 -21.94 9.37 -4.69
C ASP A 361 -21.92 9.89 -3.25
N ARG A 362 -21.61 9.04 -2.27
CA ARG A 362 -21.62 9.39 -0.85
C ARG A 362 -20.60 10.49 -0.54
N GLY A 363 -21.01 11.55 0.18
CA GLY A 363 -20.14 12.63 0.67
C GLY A 363 -19.54 13.55 -0.40
N ILE A 364 -20.01 13.49 -1.66
CA ILE A 364 -19.49 14.30 -2.77
C ILE A 364 -19.68 15.80 -2.55
N GLU A 365 -20.86 16.24 -2.09
CA GLU A 365 -21.14 17.67 -1.89
C GLU A 365 -20.28 18.27 -0.77
N GLY A 366 -20.04 17.51 0.31
CA GLY A 366 -19.11 17.96 1.35
C GLY A 366 -17.66 18.06 0.91
N MET A 367 -17.21 17.18 -0.02
CA MET A 367 -15.90 17.32 -0.65
C MET A 367 -15.86 18.59 -1.52
N ILE A 368 -16.90 18.85 -2.34
CA ILE A 368 -16.99 20.06 -3.18
C ILE A 368 -16.98 21.32 -2.31
N THR A 369 -17.74 21.33 -1.21
CA THR A 369 -17.75 22.44 -0.23
C THR A 369 -16.37 22.67 0.39
N SER A 370 -15.64 21.60 0.73
CA SER A 370 -14.27 21.70 1.26
C SER A 370 -13.28 22.22 0.23
N ILE A 371 -13.43 21.85 -1.04
CA ILE A 371 -12.63 22.36 -2.15
C ILE A 371 -12.89 23.85 -2.38
N ASN A 372 -14.16 24.26 -2.36
CA ASN A 372 -14.53 25.69 -2.44
C ASN A 372 -13.89 26.48 -1.30
N TYR A 373 -13.96 25.95 -0.07
CA TYR A 373 -13.29 26.57 1.07
C TYR A 373 -11.79 26.74 0.85
N ALA A 374 -11.09 25.67 0.43
CA ALA A 374 -9.66 25.73 0.13
C ALA A 374 -9.33 26.80 -0.91
N ARG A 375 -10.06 26.83 -2.03
CA ARG A 375 -9.83 27.79 -3.13
C ARG A 375 -10.07 29.23 -2.71
N THR A 376 -11.19 29.51 -2.03
CA THR A 376 -11.60 30.89 -1.68
C THR A 376 -10.82 31.47 -0.50
N HIS A 377 -10.39 30.62 0.45
CA HIS A 377 -9.61 31.00 1.64
C HIS A 377 -8.09 30.86 1.44
N LYS A 378 -7.65 30.47 0.23
CA LYS A 378 -6.23 30.32 -0.11
C LYS A 378 -5.49 29.30 0.76
N VAL A 379 -6.19 28.26 1.25
CA VAL A 379 -5.58 27.14 1.97
C VAL A 379 -4.96 26.17 0.96
N PRO A 380 -3.69 25.77 1.10
CA PRO A 380 -3.06 24.77 0.24
C PRO A 380 -3.91 23.52 0.03
N TYR A 381 -4.05 23.12 -1.23
CA TYR A 381 -4.96 22.04 -1.62
C TYR A 381 -4.29 21.00 -2.51
N LEU A 382 -4.51 19.71 -2.19
CA LEU A 382 -4.13 18.57 -3.02
C LEU A 382 -5.34 17.67 -3.29
N GLY A 383 -5.74 17.54 -4.56
CA GLY A 383 -6.82 16.66 -4.99
C GLY A 383 -6.28 15.43 -5.73
N LEU A 384 -6.60 14.22 -5.25
CA LEU A 384 -6.15 12.96 -5.83
C LEU A 384 -7.32 12.24 -6.52
N CYS A 385 -7.19 11.86 -7.77
CA CYS A 385 -8.16 11.13 -8.57
C CYS A 385 -9.57 11.77 -8.49
N LEU A 386 -10.48 11.27 -7.65
CA LEU A 386 -11.79 11.88 -7.38
C LEU A 386 -11.62 13.34 -6.90
N GLY A 387 -10.64 13.63 -6.06
CA GLY A 387 -10.38 14.99 -5.58
C GLY A 387 -10.10 15.97 -6.71
N MET A 388 -9.34 15.59 -7.74
CA MET A 388 -9.15 16.39 -8.94
C MET A 388 -10.47 16.55 -9.72
N GLN A 389 -11.22 15.47 -9.92
CA GLN A 389 -12.49 15.52 -10.66
C GLN A 389 -13.49 16.47 -9.99
N LEU A 390 -13.61 16.39 -8.66
CA LEU A 390 -14.49 17.27 -7.89
C LEU A 390 -14.00 18.73 -7.86
N THR A 391 -12.70 18.96 -7.98
CA THR A 391 -12.17 20.31 -8.19
C THR A 391 -12.70 20.93 -9.46
N ILE A 392 -12.76 20.18 -10.55
CA ILE A 392 -13.30 20.67 -11.84
C ILE A 392 -14.80 20.89 -11.73
N VAL A 393 -15.53 20.05 -11.01
CA VAL A 393 -16.98 20.25 -10.73
C VAL A 393 -17.19 21.53 -9.90
N GLU A 394 -16.41 21.72 -8.84
CA GLU A 394 -16.47 22.94 -8.00
C GLU A 394 -16.20 24.19 -8.82
N PHE A 395 -15.13 24.17 -9.61
CA PHE A 395 -14.73 25.31 -10.44
C PHE A 395 -15.80 25.62 -11.52
N ALA A 396 -16.36 24.60 -12.14
CA ALA A 396 -17.44 24.77 -13.10
C ALA A 396 -18.70 25.39 -12.47
N ARG A 397 -19.08 24.98 -11.26
CA ARG A 397 -20.22 25.52 -10.55
C ARG A 397 -20.00 26.96 -10.09
N ASN A 398 -18.88 27.24 -9.45
CA ASN A 398 -18.68 28.47 -8.69
C ASN A 398 -17.88 29.54 -9.45
N VAL A 399 -17.13 29.17 -10.49
CA VAL A 399 -16.37 30.14 -11.33
C VAL A 399 -17.01 30.30 -12.70
N LEU A 400 -17.38 29.18 -13.37
CA LEU A 400 -18.02 29.27 -14.69
C LEU A 400 -19.53 29.52 -14.63
N GLY A 401 -20.17 29.35 -13.46
CA GLY A 401 -21.62 29.55 -13.27
C GLY A 401 -22.49 28.38 -13.79
N TYR A 402 -21.92 27.22 -14.05
CA TYR A 402 -22.67 26.03 -14.46
C TYR A 402 -23.21 25.29 -13.23
N SER A 403 -24.29 25.82 -12.63
CA SER A 403 -24.81 25.37 -11.32
C SER A 403 -25.15 23.88 -11.24
N ASP A 404 -25.46 23.22 -12.37
CA ASP A 404 -25.74 21.79 -12.46
C ASP A 404 -24.51 20.93 -12.83
N ALA A 405 -23.31 21.54 -12.96
CA ALA A 405 -22.12 20.82 -13.37
C ALA A 405 -21.84 19.63 -12.43
N HIS A 406 -21.56 18.47 -13.03
CA HIS A 406 -21.33 17.24 -12.26
C HIS A 406 -20.46 16.24 -13.05
N SER A 407 -20.07 15.15 -12.36
CA SER A 407 -19.62 13.92 -13.01
C SER A 407 -20.81 13.10 -13.48
N SER A 408 -20.70 12.52 -14.68
CA SER A 408 -21.70 11.56 -15.19
C SER A 408 -21.78 10.27 -14.35
N GLU A 409 -20.79 10.02 -13.48
CA GLU A 409 -20.83 8.92 -12.50
C GLU A 409 -21.95 9.12 -11.47
N PHE A 410 -22.12 10.35 -10.98
CA PHE A 410 -23.02 10.67 -9.87
C PHE A 410 -24.34 11.27 -10.35
N ASN A 411 -24.30 12.03 -11.44
CA ASN A 411 -25.49 12.61 -12.06
C ASN A 411 -25.45 12.46 -13.60
N PRO A 412 -25.90 11.32 -14.14
CA PRO A 412 -25.91 11.08 -15.58
C PRO A 412 -26.87 11.99 -16.35
N ASN A 413 -27.79 12.70 -15.64
CA ASN A 413 -28.76 13.61 -16.24
C ASN A 413 -28.33 15.09 -16.17
N SER A 414 -27.16 15.40 -15.61
CA SER A 414 -26.62 16.77 -15.62
C SER A 414 -26.43 17.26 -17.06
N PHE A 415 -26.80 18.52 -17.34
CA PHE A 415 -26.55 19.12 -18.64
C PHE A 415 -25.05 19.41 -18.84
N HIS A 416 -24.34 19.81 -17.76
CA HIS A 416 -22.91 20.08 -17.78
C HIS A 416 -22.13 18.92 -17.14
N GLN A 417 -21.94 17.84 -17.90
CA GLN A 417 -21.10 16.71 -17.49
C GLN A 417 -19.63 17.05 -17.73
N VAL A 418 -19.03 17.81 -16.79
CA VAL A 418 -17.64 18.23 -16.88
C VAL A 418 -16.64 17.10 -16.64
N ILE A 419 -17.12 16.02 -16.00
CA ILE A 419 -16.43 14.73 -15.87
C ILE A 419 -17.32 13.67 -16.51
N HIS A 420 -16.75 12.87 -17.41
CA HIS A 420 -17.47 11.85 -18.13
C HIS A 420 -16.76 10.50 -18.15
N ILE A 421 -17.49 9.45 -18.55
CA ILE A 421 -16.89 8.12 -18.68
C ILE A 421 -15.90 8.09 -19.85
N MET A 422 -14.78 7.43 -19.68
CA MET A 422 -13.78 7.24 -20.75
C MET A 422 -14.39 6.46 -21.93
N PRO A 423 -14.07 6.80 -23.19
CA PRO A 423 -14.67 6.17 -24.38
C PRO A 423 -14.52 4.64 -24.40
N ASN A 424 -13.41 4.10 -23.92
CA ASN A 424 -13.14 2.65 -23.86
C ASN A 424 -13.78 1.95 -22.66
N GLN A 425 -14.56 2.65 -21.82
CA GLN A 425 -15.21 2.13 -20.63
C GLN A 425 -16.74 2.00 -20.76
N HIS A 426 -17.34 2.42 -21.89
CA HIS A 426 -18.79 2.44 -22.08
C HIS A 426 -19.44 1.04 -22.10
N ASP A 427 -18.77 0.04 -22.69
CA ASP A 427 -19.32 -1.30 -22.90
C ASP A 427 -18.79 -2.34 -21.89
N VAL A 428 -18.20 -1.88 -20.78
CA VAL A 428 -17.62 -2.75 -19.76
C VAL A 428 -18.70 -3.29 -18.83
N THR A 429 -18.87 -4.61 -18.81
CA THR A 429 -19.85 -5.32 -17.96
C THR A 429 -19.25 -5.77 -16.64
N ASP A 430 -17.97 -6.11 -16.63
CA ASP A 430 -17.26 -6.54 -15.42
C ASP A 430 -16.69 -5.32 -14.67
N LEU A 431 -16.93 -5.27 -13.35
CA LEU A 431 -16.47 -4.14 -12.53
C LEU A 431 -15.00 -4.27 -12.10
N GLY A 432 -14.51 -5.50 -11.88
CA GLY A 432 -13.14 -5.75 -11.42
C GLY A 432 -12.14 -5.78 -12.57
N GLY A 433 -10.95 -5.19 -12.38
CA GLY A 433 -9.84 -5.26 -13.33
C GLY A 433 -10.04 -4.53 -14.66
N THR A 434 -11.06 -3.67 -14.78
CA THR A 434 -11.45 -3.03 -16.04
C THR A 434 -11.26 -1.53 -16.09
N LEU A 435 -10.85 -0.93 -14.98
CA LEU A 435 -10.50 0.50 -14.90
C LEU A 435 -9.25 0.81 -15.72
N ARG A 436 -8.93 2.10 -15.88
CA ARG A 436 -7.59 2.52 -16.30
C ARG A 436 -6.65 2.31 -15.13
N LEU A 437 -5.91 1.19 -15.18
CA LEU A 437 -5.10 0.67 -14.06
C LEU A 437 -3.62 0.65 -14.41
N GLY A 438 -2.78 1.04 -13.44
CA GLY A 438 -1.33 0.96 -13.55
C GLY A 438 -0.67 2.27 -13.93
N SER A 439 0.60 2.18 -14.34
CA SER A 439 1.45 3.33 -14.61
C SER A 439 1.24 3.86 -16.02
N TYR A 440 0.87 5.14 -16.13
CA TYR A 440 0.71 5.84 -17.41
C TYR A 440 1.59 7.07 -17.47
N PRO A 441 2.09 7.41 -18.69
CA PRO A 441 2.89 8.60 -18.90
C PRO A 441 2.03 9.87 -18.88
N CYS A 442 2.58 10.93 -18.33
CA CYS A 442 2.03 12.28 -18.36
C CYS A 442 3.13 13.28 -18.78
N VAL A 443 2.76 14.25 -19.61
CA VAL A 443 3.62 15.34 -20.07
C VAL A 443 3.24 16.60 -19.33
N LEU A 444 4.20 17.19 -18.61
CA LEU A 444 4.00 18.38 -17.79
C LEU A 444 4.35 19.67 -18.55
N ALA A 445 3.55 20.71 -18.35
CA ALA A 445 3.85 22.06 -18.82
C ALA A 445 5.07 22.63 -18.08
N LYS A 446 6.06 23.16 -18.81
CA LYS A 446 7.38 23.56 -18.26
C LYS A 446 7.34 24.73 -17.27
N ASP A 447 6.31 25.53 -17.33
CA ASP A 447 6.08 26.69 -16.48
C ASP A 447 5.20 26.41 -15.27
N SER A 448 4.73 25.16 -15.12
CA SER A 448 3.89 24.73 -14.01
C SER A 448 4.66 24.49 -12.70
N LYS A 449 3.96 24.60 -11.57
CA LYS A 449 4.48 24.16 -10.26
C LYS A 449 4.77 22.66 -10.25
N SER A 450 3.92 21.88 -10.88
CA SER A 450 4.11 20.42 -11.00
C SER A 450 5.42 20.09 -11.69
N TYR A 451 5.75 20.74 -12.81
CA TYR A 451 7.05 20.56 -13.45
C TYR A 451 8.23 20.90 -12.52
N GLN A 452 8.13 21.98 -11.77
CA GLN A 452 9.18 22.38 -10.81
C GLN A 452 9.37 21.36 -9.70
N LEU A 453 8.28 20.73 -9.23
CA LEU A 453 8.32 19.71 -8.19
C LEU A 453 8.93 18.39 -8.69
N TYR A 454 8.56 17.95 -9.88
CA TYR A 454 9.09 16.70 -10.46
C TYR A 454 10.49 16.86 -11.08
N GLY A 455 10.82 18.05 -11.56
CA GLY A 455 12.10 18.36 -12.24
C GLY A 455 12.26 17.71 -13.61
N THR A 456 11.18 17.21 -14.21
CA THR A 456 11.16 16.56 -15.53
C THR A 456 9.83 16.78 -16.24
N GLU A 457 9.89 16.83 -17.57
CA GLU A 457 8.70 17.00 -18.43
C GLU A 457 7.87 15.71 -18.53
N TYR A 458 8.52 14.55 -18.52
CA TYR A 458 7.87 13.25 -18.64
C TYR A 458 7.85 12.54 -17.30
N ILE A 459 6.67 12.24 -16.81
CA ILE A 459 6.45 11.50 -15.58
C ILE A 459 5.59 10.26 -15.83
N HIS A 460 5.62 9.32 -14.93
CA HIS A 460 4.79 8.13 -14.95
C HIS A 460 4.14 7.97 -13.59
N GLU A 461 2.81 7.96 -13.54
CA GLU A 461 2.04 7.81 -12.31
C GLU A 461 1.04 6.66 -12.41
N ARG A 462 0.67 6.08 -11.25
CA ARG A 462 -0.31 4.99 -11.18
C ARG A 462 -1.73 5.54 -11.18
N HIS A 463 -2.61 4.88 -11.92
CA HIS A 463 -4.00 5.24 -12.10
C HIS A 463 -4.94 4.14 -11.64
N ARG A 464 -6.13 4.55 -11.19
CA ARG A 464 -7.25 3.68 -10.84
C ARG A 464 -8.55 4.44 -11.02
N HIS A 465 -8.99 4.65 -12.27
CA HIS A 465 -10.21 5.41 -12.56
C HIS A 465 -10.88 4.96 -13.85
N ARG A 466 -12.16 5.34 -14.00
CA ARG A 466 -13.02 5.09 -15.18
C ARG A 466 -13.50 6.38 -15.83
N TYR A 467 -13.52 7.46 -15.06
CA TYR A 467 -14.00 8.76 -15.47
C TYR A 467 -12.84 9.73 -15.66
N GLU A 468 -13.01 10.69 -16.56
CA GLU A 468 -12.01 11.69 -16.92
C GLU A 468 -12.63 13.05 -17.18
N VAL A 469 -11.81 14.08 -17.35
CA VAL A 469 -12.23 15.44 -17.73
C VAL A 469 -12.84 15.42 -19.11
N ASN A 470 -14.02 16.01 -19.26
CA ASN A 470 -14.68 16.16 -20.54
C ASN A 470 -13.98 17.29 -21.35
N ASN A 471 -13.42 16.91 -22.50
CA ASN A 471 -12.64 17.79 -23.36
C ASN A 471 -13.41 19.02 -23.88
N ASP A 472 -14.75 18.95 -23.95
CA ASP A 472 -15.60 20.06 -24.40
C ASP A 472 -15.52 21.28 -23.48
N TYR A 473 -15.11 21.08 -22.21
CA TYR A 473 -15.02 22.14 -21.21
C TYR A 473 -13.61 22.70 -21.01
N ARG A 474 -12.57 22.12 -21.64
CA ARG A 474 -11.16 22.55 -21.43
C ARG A 474 -10.96 24.04 -21.67
N GLN A 475 -11.49 24.57 -22.78
CA GLN A 475 -11.31 26.00 -23.12
C GLN A 475 -11.97 26.90 -22.07
N ALA A 476 -13.18 26.54 -21.61
CA ALA A 476 -13.87 27.31 -20.59
C ALA A 476 -13.12 27.32 -19.25
N LEU A 477 -12.53 26.18 -18.87
CA LEU A 477 -11.70 26.08 -17.66
C LEU A 477 -10.45 26.97 -17.76
N THR A 478 -9.72 26.89 -18.88
CA THR A 478 -8.47 27.64 -19.05
C THR A 478 -8.70 29.14 -19.19
N ASP A 479 -9.73 29.56 -19.90
CA ASP A 479 -10.07 30.99 -20.04
C ASP A 479 -10.45 31.65 -18.70
N ASN A 480 -10.81 30.87 -17.70
CA ASN A 480 -11.21 31.35 -16.38
C ASN A 480 -10.18 31.06 -15.26
N GLY A 481 -8.95 30.65 -15.61
CA GLY A 481 -7.82 30.61 -14.69
C GLY A 481 -7.52 29.24 -14.06
N MET A 482 -8.06 28.15 -14.62
CA MET A 482 -7.59 26.80 -14.31
C MET A 482 -6.62 26.34 -15.42
N GLU A 483 -5.40 25.98 -15.07
CA GLU A 483 -4.43 25.47 -16.03
C GLU A 483 -4.43 23.92 -16.05
N LEU A 484 -4.39 23.37 -17.28
CA LEU A 484 -4.30 21.93 -17.51
C LEU A 484 -2.82 21.58 -17.73
N VAL A 485 -2.10 21.42 -16.64
CA VAL A 485 -0.63 21.38 -16.62
C VAL A 485 -0.03 20.00 -16.89
N GLY A 486 -0.82 18.95 -16.83
CA GLY A 486 -0.42 17.58 -17.16
C GLY A 486 -1.38 16.96 -18.15
N LEU A 487 -0.86 16.42 -19.24
CA LEU A 487 -1.65 15.76 -20.28
C LEU A 487 -1.06 14.39 -20.62
N SER A 488 -1.92 13.46 -21.08
CA SER A 488 -1.42 12.23 -21.74
C SER A 488 -0.57 12.62 -22.98
N PRO A 489 0.38 11.77 -23.42
CA PRO A 489 1.26 12.10 -24.55
C PRO A 489 0.55 12.46 -25.86
N ASP A 490 -0.66 11.95 -26.07
CA ASP A 490 -1.53 12.28 -27.20
C ASP A 490 -2.36 13.56 -26.98
N GLY A 491 -2.25 14.15 -25.78
CA GLY A 491 -2.96 15.36 -25.38
C GLY A 491 -4.45 15.18 -25.07
N HIS A 492 -4.98 13.94 -25.09
CA HIS A 492 -6.41 13.72 -24.94
C HIS A 492 -6.88 13.72 -23.49
N ILE A 493 -6.11 13.12 -22.57
CA ILE A 493 -6.50 12.97 -21.16
C ILE A 493 -5.84 14.07 -20.34
N VAL A 494 -6.62 14.75 -19.51
CA VAL A 494 -6.12 15.71 -18.51
C VAL A 494 -5.70 14.92 -17.27
N GLU A 495 -4.41 14.97 -16.96
CA GLU A 495 -3.80 14.23 -15.86
C GLU A 495 -3.55 15.10 -14.62
N MET A 496 -3.31 16.41 -14.84
CA MET A 496 -3.04 17.34 -13.75
C MET A 496 -3.59 18.74 -14.06
N ILE A 497 -4.06 19.41 -13.01
CA ILE A 497 -4.59 20.78 -13.04
C ILE A 497 -3.92 21.63 -11.96
N GLU A 498 -3.81 22.94 -12.24
CA GLU A 498 -3.36 23.94 -11.28
C GLU A 498 -4.27 25.18 -11.33
N ILE A 499 -4.33 25.92 -10.22
CA ILE A 499 -4.87 27.28 -10.16
C ILE A 499 -3.70 28.22 -9.85
N PRO A 500 -3.08 28.88 -10.84
CA PRO A 500 -1.84 29.64 -10.66
C PRO A 500 -1.94 30.80 -9.68
N GLU A 501 -3.10 31.48 -9.62
CA GLU A 501 -3.36 32.60 -8.69
C GLU A 501 -3.51 32.17 -7.23
N HIS A 502 -3.63 30.86 -6.98
CA HIS A 502 -3.65 30.29 -5.64
C HIS A 502 -2.21 30.01 -5.17
N PRO A 503 -1.88 30.23 -3.88
CA PRO A 503 -0.55 29.94 -3.36
C PRO A 503 -0.08 28.52 -3.67
N TRP A 504 -0.93 27.51 -3.47
CA TRP A 504 -0.67 26.13 -3.82
C TRP A 504 -1.98 25.36 -4.02
N PHE A 505 -2.33 25.03 -5.27
CA PHE A 505 -3.56 24.32 -5.59
C PHE A 505 -3.33 23.39 -6.77
N ILE A 506 -3.26 22.09 -6.49
CA ILE A 506 -2.94 21.06 -7.50
C ILE A 506 -3.94 19.91 -7.39
N GLY A 507 -4.43 19.46 -8.55
CA GLY A 507 -5.19 18.23 -8.71
C GLY A 507 -4.48 17.27 -9.65
N THR A 508 -4.49 15.99 -9.34
CA THR A 508 -3.98 14.92 -10.21
C THR A 508 -4.98 13.80 -10.36
N GLN A 509 -5.15 13.29 -11.59
CA GLN A 509 -5.99 12.13 -11.87
C GLN A 509 -5.36 10.82 -11.37
N ALA A 510 -4.07 10.83 -11.17
CA ALA A 510 -3.28 9.72 -10.68
C ALA A 510 -3.39 9.52 -9.15
N HIS A 511 -2.75 8.44 -8.69
CA HIS A 511 -2.55 8.06 -7.30
C HIS A 511 -1.05 8.10 -6.94
N PRO A 512 -0.46 9.30 -6.77
CA PRO A 512 0.97 9.45 -6.46
C PRO A 512 1.36 8.88 -5.10
N GLU A 513 0.39 8.72 -4.18
CA GLU A 513 0.58 8.10 -2.87
C GLU A 513 1.18 6.69 -2.97
N PHE A 514 0.85 5.92 -4.01
CA PHE A 514 1.37 4.56 -4.20
C PHE A 514 2.88 4.53 -4.49
N LYS A 515 3.44 5.63 -4.97
CA LYS A 515 4.87 5.72 -5.32
C LYS A 515 5.72 6.40 -4.26
N SER A 516 5.12 6.91 -3.18
CA SER A 516 5.85 7.53 -2.08
C SER A 516 6.63 6.49 -1.27
N ARG A 517 7.86 6.81 -0.90
CA ARG A 517 8.76 5.99 -0.07
C ARG A 517 9.27 6.82 1.11
N PRO A 518 9.58 6.21 2.27
CA PRO A 518 10.04 6.97 3.44
C PRO A 518 11.37 7.70 3.21
N ASN A 519 12.26 7.12 2.41
CA ASN A 519 13.53 7.71 2.01
C ASN A 519 13.47 8.50 0.68
N LYS A 520 12.34 8.42 -0.04
CA LYS A 520 12.10 9.10 -1.31
C LYS A 520 10.64 9.57 -1.40
N PRO A 521 10.25 10.58 -0.61
CA PRO A 521 8.88 11.06 -0.59
C PRO A 521 8.46 11.61 -1.94
N HIS A 522 7.19 11.36 -2.29
CA HIS A 522 6.67 11.78 -3.59
C HIS A 522 6.66 13.32 -3.72
N PRO A 523 7.09 13.88 -4.87
CA PRO A 523 7.27 15.33 -5.06
C PRO A 523 6.02 16.17 -4.75
N LEU A 524 4.83 15.71 -5.18
CA LEU A 524 3.57 16.42 -4.92
C LEU A 524 3.26 16.52 -3.43
N PHE A 525 3.43 15.42 -2.68
CA PHE A 525 3.20 15.43 -1.23
C PHE A 525 4.24 16.28 -0.50
N LYS A 526 5.51 16.21 -0.92
CA LYS A 526 6.57 17.05 -0.36
C LYS A 526 6.28 18.53 -0.57
N GLY A 527 5.86 18.92 -1.79
CA GLY A 527 5.50 20.30 -2.11
C GLY A 527 4.25 20.77 -1.37
N PHE A 528 3.24 19.90 -1.24
CA PHE A 528 2.01 20.20 -0.50
C PHE A 528 2.28 20.48 0.98
N VAL A 529 3.06 19.64 1.65
CA VAL A 529 3.42 19.85 3.07
C VAL A 529 4.28 21.08 3.25
N ALA A 530 5.21 21.37 2.32
CA ALA A 530 5.98 22.62 2.34
C ALA A 530 5.08 23.85 2.23
N ALA A 531 4.10 23.83 1.32
CA ALA A 531 3.13 24.92 1.18
C ALA A 531 2.22 25.08 2.41
N ALA A 532 1.82 23.98 3.04
CA ALA A 532 1.04 24.01 4.28
C ALA A 532 1.84 24.65 5.43
N LEU A 533 3.14 24.34 5.55
CA LEU A 533 4.04 25.01 6.50
C LEU A 533 4.19 26.52 6.23
N GLU A 534 4.28 26.93 4.97
CA GLU A 534 4.30 28.34 4.60
C GLU A 534 2.97 29.06 4.88
N HIS A 535 1.85 28.34 4.81
CA HIS A 535 0.53 28.86 5.14
C HIS A 535 0.38 29.07 6.65
N MET A 536 0.83 28.10 7.45
CA MET A 536 0.85 28.18 8.91
C MET A 536 1.65 29.38 9.45
N ASP A 537 2.77 29.73 8.79
CA ASP A 537 3.66 30.82 9.21
C ASP A 537 3.09 32.22 8.87
N LYS A 538 1.94 32.34 8.15
CA LYS A 538 1.25 33.60 7.80
C LYS A 538 0.19 34.01 8.79
#